data_bdabfce8d42c62036cb3dd1aae2256e4
#
_entry.id   bdabfce8d42c62036cb3dd1aae2256e4
#
_cell.length_a   1.000
_cell.length_b   1.000
_cell.length_c   1.000
_cell.angle_alpha   90.00
_cell.angle_beta   90.00
_cell.angle_gamma   90.00
#
_symmetry.space_group_name_H-M   'P 1'
#
loop_
_entity.id
_entity.type
_entity.pdbx_description
1 polymer ?
#
loop_
_entity_poly.entity_id
_entity_poly.type
_entity_poly.pdbx_seq_one_letter_code
_entity_poly.pdbx_strand_id
1 'polypeptide(L)'
;MKTRYFISAALLALQSSLFTCPAGAQIGQPYIHDPSTIAECDGKYYTFGTSGGGLISADGWSWRGGAERPGGGAAPDVLKMGDRYLCIYGATGGGLGGGHNGRILTMWNTTLDPASPDFRWTKAVEVASSDGMEDQDAIDPSLLLDPTTGRLWATYGTYFGTIRLIELDPATGARMAGNREQDIAIDCEATDLIWRDGWYYLLGTHGTCCDGVNSTYNIVVGRSRSVTGPYLDNVGRDMFHGGGRMVVAAGGRVCGPGHFGRTVVDEGVEVMSCHYEADFDRGGRSVLGLRPLLWRNGWPVAGRPFRGGSFAVISERRGYSLELAVDFVRMKQEREAFWRIDTTVAPKPIEAQQLQDVIDTWPKGDIALRTGDYMFRPHQRWTITPRPERGGYLGNCYFSIAISGTDRTLAATADLELTTQPGYTGDDAQLWRIEELTDGTYRIMPKAIPGQPAPNTRYCLYSAGDSTPTLAPYDFSSDNSKWNLSEE
;
A
#
# COMPACT_ATOMS: atom_id res chain seq x y z
N MET A 1 70.12 -24.05 -16.00
CA MET A 1 68.91 -23.28 -16.40
C MET A 1 67.72 -23.84 -15.62
N LYS A 2 67.26 -23.16 -14.58
CA LYS A 2 66.08 -23.53 -13.78
C LYS A 2 65.02 -22.49 -14.05
N THR A 3 63.99 -22.86 -14.79
CA THR A 3 62.82 -22.04 -15.08
C THR A 3 61.85 -22.07 -13.88
N ARG A 4 61.64 -20.93 -13.25
CA ARG A 4 60.62 -20.77 -12.17
C ARG A 4 59.29 -20.38 -12.80
N TYR A 5 58.30 -21.18 -12.58
CA TYR A 5 56.91 -20.83 -12.87
C TYR A 5 56.33 -20.00 -11.72
N PHE A 6 55.88 -18.79 -12.01
CA PHE A 6 55.06 -18.01 -11.10
C PHE A 6 53.61 -18.39 -11.35
N ILE A 7 52.99 -18.94 -10.30
CA ILE A 7 51.51 -19.14 -10.26
C ILE A 7 50.93 -17.87 -9.70
N SER A 8 50.26 -17.10 -10.55
CA SER A 8 49.43 -15.96 -10.11
C SER A 8 48.09 -16.53 -9.64
N ALA A 9 47.85 -16.46 -8.34
CA ALA A 9 46.52 -16.71 -7.76
C ALA A 9 45.65 -15.48 -8.03
N ALA A 10 44.73 -15.59 -8.97
CA ALA A 10 43.67 -14.61 -9.16
C ALA A 10 42.62 -14.80 -8.02
N LEU A 11 42.59 -13.83 -7.09
CA LEU A 11 41.46 -13.69 -6.17
C LEU A 11 40.22 -13.26 -6.98
N LEU A 12 39.31 -14.19 -7.22
CA LEU A 12 37.94 -13.83 -7.60
C LEU A 12 37.27 -13.22 -6.36
N ALA A 13 37.22 -11.90 -6.33
CA ALA A 13 36.28 -11.20 -5.45
C ALA A 13 34.86 -11.45 -6.00
N LEU A 14 34.11 -12.36 -5.37
CA LEU A 14 32.66 -12.40 -5.53
C LEU A 14 32.11 -11.07 -5.02
N GLN A 15 31.87 -10.14 -5.91
CA GLN A 15 30.93 -9.05 -5.63
C GLN A 15 29.54 -9.66 -5.55
N SER A 16 29.09 -9.98 -4.34
CA SER A 16 27.67 -10.11 -4.05
C SER A 16 27.03 -8.76 -4.32
N SER A 17 26.51 -8.58 -5.53
CA SER A 17 25.56 -7.52 -5.79
C SER A 17 24.37 -7.74 -4.89
N LEU A 18 24.35 -7.06 -3.75
CA LEU A 18 23.16 -6.85 -2.96
C LEU A 18 22.18 -6.15 -3.90
N PHE A 19 21.28 -6.91 -4.49
CA PHE A 19 20.07 -6.39 -5.09
C PHE A 19 19.31 -5.73 -3.95
N THR A 20 19.54 -4.46 -3.72
CA THR A 20 18.67 -3.63 -2.90
C THR A 20 17.36 -3.52 -3.68
N CYS A 21 16.43 -4.44 -3.43
CA CYS A 21 15.07 -4.27 -3.87
C CYS A 21 14.59 -2.94 -3.26
N PRO A 22 14.19 -1.95 -4.05
CA PRO A 22 13.73 -0.69 -3.47
C PRO A 22 12.52 -1.02 -2.59
N ALA A 23 12.56 -0.64 -1.33
CA ALA A 23 11.45 -0.82 -0.40
C ALA A 23 10.17 -0.23 -1.02
N GLY A 24 9.09 -1.00 -1.01
CA GLY A 24 7.82 -0.65 -1.65
C GLY A 24 7.61 -1.16 -3.08
N ALA A 25 8.61 -1.81 -3.72
CA ALA A 25 8.39 -2.53 -4.96
C ALA A 25 7.94 -3.96 -4.66
N GLN A 26 6.81 -4.38 -5.24
CA GLN A 26 6.33 -5.76 -5.11
C GLN A 26 7.39 -6.73 -5.65
N ILE A 27 7.66 -7.84 -4.96
CA ILE A 27 8.65 -8.85 -5.40
C ILE A 27 8.00 -10.01 -6.15
N GLY A 28 8.82 -10.89 -6.71
CA GLY A 28 8.37 -12.03 -7.52
C GLY A 28 8.06 -11.63 -8.95
N GLN A 29 6.87 -11.96 -9.43
CA GLN A 29 6.40 -11.70 -10.79
C GLN A 29 5.10 -10.87 -10.78
N PRO A 30 5.11 -9.63 -10.34
CA PRO A 30 3.93 -8.79 -10.21
C PRO A 30 3.46 -8.20 -11.56
N TYR A 31 3.60 -8.95 -12.64
CA TYR A 31 3.29 -8.49 -14.00
C TYR A 31 1.80 -8.64 -14.27
N ILE A 32 1.13 -7.51 -14.46
CA ILE A 32 -0.30 -7.45 -14.70
C ILE A 32 -0.65 -6.15 -15.43
N HIS A 33 -1.70 -6.19 -16.21
CA HIS A 33 -2.37 -5.03 -16.80
C HIS A 33 -3.84 -5.05 -16.36
N ASP A 34 -4.42 -3.89 -16.06
CA ASP A 34 -5.79 -3.72 -15.57
C ASP A 34 -6.13 -4.62 -14.36
N PRO A 35 -5.41 -4.48 -13.23
CA PRO A 35 -5.69 -5.30 -12.06
C PRO A 35 -7.04 -4.96 -11.44
N SER A 36 -7.84 -5.97 -11.13
CA SER A 36 -9.01 -5.81 -10.28
C SER A 36 -8.63 -5.29 -8.89
N THR A 37 -9.60 -4.83 -8.14
CA THR A 37 -9.48 -4.68 -6.68
C THR A 37 -8.89 -5.96 -6.08
N ILE A 38 -7.96 -5.81 -5.12
CA ILE A 38 -7.35 -6.95 -4.44
C ILE A 38 -8.36 -7.55 -3.47
N ALA A 39 -8.70 -8.82 -3.69
CA ALA A 39 -9.59 -9.59 -2.85
C ALA A 39 -8.80 -10.57 -1.95
N GLU A 40 -9.18 -10.65 -0.68
CA GLU A 40 -8.66 -11.68 0.23
C GLU A 40 -9.59 -12.90 0.21
N CYS A 41 -8.97 -14.08 0.07
CA CYS A 41 -9.64 -15.37 0.15
C CYS A 41 -8.72 -16.38 0.85
N ASP A 42 -9.20 -16.97 1.95
CA ASP A 42 -8.49 -17.99 2.72
C ASP A 42 -7.04 -17.58 3.12
N GLY A 43 -6.87 -16.33 3.55
CA GLY A 43 -5.59 -15.79 3.99
C GLY A 43 -4.59 -15.52 2.85
N LYS A 44 -5.04 -15.54 1.60
CA LYS A 44 -4.27 -15.17 0.41
C LYS A 44 -4.91 -13.99 -0.29
N TYR A 45 -4.12 -13.27 -1.06
CA TYR A 45 -4.55 -12.12 -1.88
C TYR A 45 -4.60 -12.50 -3.35
N TYR A 46 -5.64 -12.02 -4.04
CA TYR A 46 -5.90 -12.29 -5.45
C TYR A 46 -6.20 -10.97 -6.18
N THR A 47 -5.66 -10.82 -7.38
CA THR A 47 -6.07 -9.77 -8.32
C THR A 47 -6.08 -10.35 -9.72
N PHE A 48 -7.09 -9.98 -10.51
CA PHE A 48 -7.31 -10.49 -11.86
C PHE A 48 -7.03 -9.38 -12.87
N GLY A 49 -6.47 -9.72 -14.00
CA GLY A 49 -6.14 -8.76 -15.05
C GLY A 49 -6.82 -9.05 -16.36
N THR A 50 -6.55 -8.21 -17.33
CA THR A 50 -6.91 -8.43 -18.73
C THR A 50 -6.40 -9.79 -19.23
N SER A 51 -7.16 -10.45 -20.07
CA SER A 51 -6.94 -11.79 -20.64
C SER A 51 -7.31 -12.98 -19.74
N GLY A 52 -7.95 -12.74 -18.58
CA GLY A 52 -8.53 -13.80 -17.74
C GLY A 52 -7.57 -14.43 -16.73
N GLY A 53 -6.29 -14.07 -16.74
CA GLY A 53 -5.31 -14.43 -15.71
C GLY A 53 -5.28 -13.44 -14.56
N GLY A 54 -4.39 -13.70 -13.61
CA GLY A 54 -4.15 -12.79 -12.49
C GLY A 54 -3.03 -13.25 -11.59
N LEU A 55 -2.88 -12.56 -10.48
CA LEU A 55 -1.82 -12.75 -9.51
C LEU A 55 -2.36 -13.28 -8.19
N ILE A 56 -1.54 -14.10 -7.53
CA ILE A 56 -1.79 -14.63 -6.19
C ILE A 56 -0.61 -14.24 -5.30
N SER A 57 -0.90 -13.86 -4.06
CA SER A 57 0.10 -13.64 -3.02
C SER A 57 -0.34 -14.26 -1.70
N ALA A 58 0.57 -14.90 -0.98
CA ALA A 58 0.33 -15.41 0.37
C ALA A 58 0.50 -14.33 1.45
N ASP A 59 1.21 -13.25 1.14
CA ASP A 59 1.58 -12.21 2.11
C ASP A 59 1.24 -10.80 1.64
N GLY A 60 0.79 -10.62 0.38
CA GLY A 60 0.53 -9.30 -0.21
C GLY A 60 1.78 -8.53 -0.64
N TRP A 61 2.97 -9.16 -0.51
CA TRP A 61 4.26 -8.60 -0.87
C TRP A 61 4.92 -9.34 -2.05
N SER A 62 4.92 -10.68 -1.99
CA SER A 62 5.46 -11.53 -3.04
C SER A 62 4.34 -12.07 -3.93
N TRP A 63 4.36 -11.72 -5.21
CA TRP A 63 3.32 -12.04 -6.17
C TRP A 63 3.79 -13.02 -7.23
N ARG A 64 2.88 -13.89 -7.66
CA ARG A 64 3.07 -14.82 -8.77
C ARG A 64 1.79 -14.97 -9.58
N GLY A 65 1.90 -15.39 -10.83
CA GLY A 65 0.73 -15.78 -11.63
C GLY A 65 -0.01 -16.98 -11.03
N GLY A 66 -1.26 -17.17 -11.41
CA GLY A 66 -2.06 -18.33 -11.03
C GLY A 66 -3.49 -18.04 -10.58
N ALA A 67 -3.90 -16.79 -10.43
CA ALA A 67 -5.32 -16.48 -10.34
C ALA A 67 -5.99 -16.73 -11.69
N GLU A 68 -7.17 -17.37 -11.68
CA GLU A 68 -7.85 -17.83 -12.89
C GLU A 68 -9.30 -17.36 -12.93
N ARG A 69 -9.67 -16.87 -14.08
CA ARG A 69 -11.04 -16.48 -14.41
C ARG A 69 -11.38 -16.95 -15.84
N PRO A 70 -12.48 -17.66 -16.06
CA PRO A 70 -12.88 -18.05 -17.42
C PRO A 70 -13.34 -16.84 -18.24
N GLY A 71 -13.40 -17.05 -19.56
CA GLY A 71 -13.98 -16.10 -20.49
C GLY A 71 -13.03 -15.09 -21.11
N GLY A 72 -11.76 -15.04 -20.69
CA GLY A 72 -10.82 -14.03 -21.20
C GLY A 72 -11.30 -12.60 -20.88
N GLY A 73 -11.29 -11.72 -21.88
CA GLY A 73 -11.81 -10.35 -21.78
C GLY A 73 -10.88 -9.39 -21.03
N ALA A 74 -11.37 -8.20 -20.76
CA ALA A 74 -10.57 -7.07 -20.27
C ALA A 74 -11.04 -6.55 -18.92
N ALA A 75 -10.11 -5.95 -18.21
CA ALA A 75 -10.33 -5.05 -17.09
C ALA A 75 -11.36 -5.54 -16.07
N PRO A 76 -11.12 -6.66 -15.40
CA PRO A 76 -12.07 -7.20 -14.43
C PRO A 76 -12.06 -6.40 -13.13
N ASP A 77 -13.17 -6.43 -12.40
CA ASP A 77 -13.20 -6.13 -10.98
C ASP A 77 -13.82 -7.28 -10.17
N VAL A 78 -13.44 -7.39 -8.90
CA VAL A 78 -13.90 -8.45 -8.00
C VAL A 78 -14.29 -7.88 -6.65
N LEU A 79 -15.53 -8.14 -6.25
CA LEU A 79 -16.09 -7.71 -4.99
C LEU A 79 -16.48 -8.92 -4.12
N LYS A 80 -16.03 -8.96 -2.87
CA LYS A 80 -16.49 -9.93 -1.88
C LYS A 80 -17.88 -9.54 -1.37
N MET A 81 -18.84 -10.43 -1.51
CA MET A 81 -20.24 -10.23 -1.07
C MET A 81 -20.68 -11.40 -0.18
N GLY A 82 -20.58 -11.19 1.13
CA GLY A 82 -20.84 -12.25 2.11
C GLY A 82 -19.79 -13.36 2.02
N ASP A 83 -20.24 -14.57 1.71
CA ASP A 83 -19.42 -15.79 1.60
C ASP A 83 -18.92 -16.09 0.16
N ARG A 84 -19.18 -15.22 -0.78
CA ARG A 84 -18.83 -15.40 -2.20
C ARG A 84 -18.27 -14.15 -2.84
N TYR A 85 -17.78 -14.29 -4.06
CA TYR A 85 -17.14 -13.24 -4.84
C TYR A 85 -17.91 -13.01 -6.14
N LEU A 86 -18.27 -11.77 -6.42
CA LEU A 86 -18.80 -11.32 -7.70
C LEU A 86 -17.65 -10.76 -8.52
N CYS A 87 -17.44 -11.32 -9.71
CA CYS A 87 -16.55 -10.77 -10.71
C CYS A 87 -17.36 -10.09 -11.80
N ILE A 88 -16.94 -8.89 -12.22
CA ILE A 88 -17.44 -8.18 -13.39
C ILE A 88 -16.28 -7.94 -14.36
N TYR A 89 -16.50 -8.02 -15.67
CA TYR A 89 -15.45 -7.84 -16.67
C TYR A 89 -15.98 -7.47 -18.03
N GLY A 90 -15.17 -6.82 -18.86
CA GLY A 90 -15.45 -6.57 -20.26
C GLY A 90 -15.14 -7.79 -21.12
N ALA A 91 -15.98 -8.07 -22.08
CA ALA A 91 -15.78 -9.13 -23.07
C ALA A 91 -16.01 -8.60 -24.48
N THR A 92 -15.21 -9.04 -25.43
CA THR A 92 -15.31 -8.69 -26.88
C THR A 92 -15.38 -7.20 -27.14
N GLY A 93 -14.89 -6.37 -26.51
CA GLY A 93 -14.90 -4.94 -26.76
C GLY A 93 -13.52 -4.41 -26.77
N GLY A 94 -13.41 -3.34 -27.37
CA GLY A 94 -12.49 -2.31 -27.13
C GLY A 94 -11.06 -2.63 -27.38
N GLY A 95 -10.35 -1.97 -27.27
CA GLY A 95 -9.02 -1.65 -27.64
C GLY A 95 -9.10 -0.49 -28.57
N LEU A 96 -8.03 0.23 -28.63
CA LEU A 96 -7.82 1.31 -29.58
C LEU A 96 -8.19 0.84 -30.99
N GLY A 97 -9.37 1.15 -31.45
CA GLY A 97 -9.71 0.96 -32.84
C GLY A 97 -10.93 0.10 -33.19
N GLY A 98 -11.87 -0.14 -32.29
CA GLY A 98 -13.10 -0.76 -32.78
C GLY A 98 -13.91 -1.58 -31.80
N GLY A 99 -14.00 -1.16 -30.58
CA GLY A 99 -14.74 -1.86 -29.56
C GLY A 99 -16.21 -1.53 -29.39
N HIS A 100 -16.90 -1.16 -30.44
CA HIS A 100 -18.33 -0.85 -30.39
C HIS A 100 -19.25 -2.05 -30.16
N ASN A 101 -18.71 -3.25 -29.96
CA ASN A 101 -19.44 -4.48 -29.65
C ASN A 101 -19.03 -5.06 -28.30
N GLY A 102 -18.71 -4.20 -27.35
CA GLY A 102 -18.36 -4.58 -26.01
C GLY A 102 -19.55 -5.10 -25.20
N ARG A 103 -19.25 -5.98 -24.24
CA ARG A 103 -20.23 -6.53 -23.31
C ARG A 103 -19.64 -6.52 -21.90
N ILE A 104 -20.46 -6.17 -20.94
CA ILE A 104 -20.12 -6.30 -19.52
C ILE A 104 -20.81 -7.56 -19.00
N LEU A 105 -20.01 -8.44 -18.41
CA LEU A 105 -20.45 -9.72 -17.89
C LEU A 105 -20.16 -9.82 -16.39
N THR A 106 -21.05 -10.50 -15.65
CA THR A 106 -20.85 -10.85 -14.24
C THR A 106 -20.85 -12.36 -14.04
N MET A 107 -20.11 -12.84 -13.05
CA MET A 107 -20.11 -14.23 -12.62
C MET A 107 -19.69 -14.36 -11.15
N TRP A 108 -20.08 -15.46 -10.51
CA TRP A 108 -19.84 -15.72 -9.11
C TRP A 108 -18.89 -16.88 -8.89
N ASN A 109 -18.17 -16.84 -7.77
CA ASN A 109 -17.44 -17.97 -7.20
C ASN A 109 -17.52 -17.93 -5.66
N THR A 110 -17.43 -19.06 -5.00
CA THR A 110 -17.37 -19.18 -3.53
C THR A 110 -15.94 -19.10 -3.00
N THR A 111 -14.94 -19.30 -3.84
CA THR A 111 -13.52 -19.20 -3.52
C THR A 111 -12.75 -18.63 -4.71
N LEU A 112 -11.61 -17.97 -4.44
CA LEU A 112 -10.69 -17.50 -5.47
C LEU A 112 -9.46 -18.41 -5.60
N ASP A 113 -9.33 -19.46 -4.78
CA ASP A 113 -8.22 -20.41 -4.85
C ASP A 113 -8.46 -21.48 -5.93
N PRO A 114 -7.73 -21.48 -7.06
CA PRO A 114 -7.88 -22.49 -8.11
C PRO A 114 -7.55 -23.91 -7.65
N ALA A 115 -6.85 -24.08 -6.52
CA ALA A 115 -6.56 -25.39 -5.96
C ALA A 115 -7.69 -25.94 -5.08
N SER A 116 -8.70 -25.12 -4.76
CA SER A 116 -9.86 -25.54 -3.97
C SER A 116 -10.78 -26.46 -4.80
N PRO A 117 -11.32 -27.56 -4.22
CA PRO A 117 -12.33 -28.39 -4.89
C PRO A 117 -13.64 -27.61 -5.19
N ASP A 118 -13.87 -26.52 -4.47
CA ASP A 118 -15.07 -25.67 -4.64
C ASP A 118 -14.86 -24.56 -5.67
N PHE A 119 -13.65 -24.45 -6.27
CA PHE A 119 -13.34 -23.46 -7.28
C PHE A 119 -14.19 -23.68 -8.55
N ARG A 120 -15.25 -22.89 -8.68
CA ARG A 120 -16.15 -22.96 -9.81
C ARG A 120 -16.85 -21.63 -10.07
N TRP A 121 -16.51 -21.00 -11.16
CA TRP A 121 -17.24 -19.82 -11.62
C TRP A 121 -18.60 -20.22 -12.21
N THR A 122 -19.63 -19.45 -11.90
CA THR A 122 -20.95 -19.61 -12.53
C THR A 122 -20.89 -19.25 -14.02
N LYS A 123 -21.95 -19.58 -14.75
CA LYS A 123 -22.13 -19.05 -16.12
C LYS A 123 -22.20 -17.52 -16.05
N ALA A 124 -21.48 -16.86 -16.95
CA ALA A 124 -21.50 -15.41 -17.07
C ALA A 124 -22.88 -14.88 -17.51
N VAL A 125 -23.27 -13.75 -16.94
CA VAL A 125 -24.52 -13.04 -17.20
C VAL A 125 -24.18 -11.67 -17.79
N GLU A 126 -24.74 -11.34 -18.95
CA GLU A 126 -24.59 -10.02 -19.57
C GLU A 126 -25.43 -8.99 -18.82
N VAL A 127 -24.83 -7.86 -18.47
CA VAL A 127 -25.47 -6.75 -17.73
C VAL A 127 -25.49 -5.45 -18.50
N ALA A 128 -24.59 -5.28 -19.47
CA ALA A 128 -24.57 -4.15 -20.41
C ALA A 128 -23.90 -4.53 -21.72
N SER A 129 -24.17 -3.75 -22.78
CA SER A 129 -23.60 -3.94 -24.11
C SER A 129 -23.50 -2.57 -24.81
N SER A 130 -22.54 -2.42 -25.70
CA SER A 130 -22.40 -1.31 -26.64
C SER A 130 -22.73 -1.71 -28.08
N ASP A 131 -23.43 -2.82 -28.29
CA ASP A 131 -23.83 -3.27 -29.62
C ASP A 131 -24.64 -2.19 -30.36
N GLY A 132 -24.16 -1.82 -31.56
CA GLY A 132 -24.81 -0.80 -32.40
C GLY A 132 -24.62 0.65 -31.94
N MET A 133 -23.77 0.89 -30.96
CA MET A 133 -23.39 2.24 -30.52
C MET A 133 -22.04 2.60 -31.16
N GLU A 134 -22.02 3.68 -31.95
CA GLU A 134 -20.81 4.12 -32.67
C GLU A 134 -19.85 4.93 -31.79
N ASP A 135 -20.36 5.49 -30.69
CA ASP A 135 -19.66 6.44 -29.79
C ASP A 135 -19.49 5.90 -28.36
N GLN A 136 -19.68 4.60 -28.14
CA GLN A 136 -19.64 3.99 -26.82
C GLN A 136 -18.93 2.64 -26.82
N ASP A 137 -18.18 2.38 -25.77
CA ASP A 137 -17.58 1.08 -25.47
C ASP A 137 -18.08 0.55 -24.12
N ALA A 138 -18.48 -0.72 -24.09
CA ALA A 138 -18.78 -1.42 -22.84
C ALA A 138 -17.53 -2.20 -22.39
N ILE A 139 -16.69 -1.54 -21.59
CA ILE A 139 -15.40 -2.03 -21.12
C ILE A 139 -15.10 -1.43 -19.72
N ASP A 140 -14.07 -1.90 -19.06
CA ASP A 140 -13.51 -1.39 -17.80
C ASP A 140 -14.55 -1.22 -16.68
N PRO A 141 -15.29 -2.29 -16.33
CA PRO A 141 -16.29 -2.19 -15.30
C PRO A 141 -15.70 -2.27 -13.88
N SER A 142 -16.37 -1.64 -12.93
CA SER A 142 -16.15 -1.81 -11.49
C SER A 142 -17.45 -1.96 -10.72
N LEU A 143 -17.34 -2.37 -9.44
CA LEU A 143 -18.47 -2.67 -8.57
C LEU A 143 -18.43 -1.85 -7.27
N LEU A 144 -19.58 -1.32 -6.86
CA LEU A 144 -19.80 -0.76 -5.52
C LEU A 144 -21.03 -1.38 -4.88
N LEU A 145 -20.86 -2.14 -3.80
CA LEU A 145 -21.95 -2.39 -2.86
C LEU A 145 -22.08 -1.18 -1.93
N ASP A 146 -23.11 -0.38 -2.15
CA ASP A 146 -23.35 0.84 -1.37
C ASP A 146 -23.68 0.47 0.09
N PRO A 147 -22.82 0.83 1.06
CA PRO A 147 -23.00 0.44 2.46
C PRO A 147 -24.19 1.14 3.13
N THR A 148 -24.74 2.20 2.52
CA THR A 148 -25.85 2.95 3.09
C THR A 148 -27.20 2.43 2.66
N THR A 149 -27.30 1.86 1.46
CA THR A 149 -28.57 1.42 0.85
C THR A 149 -28.63 -0.08 0.59
N GLY A 150 -27.47 -0.76 0.60
CA GLY A 150 -27.37 -2.17 0.19
C GLY A 150 -27.54 -2.39 -1.33
N ARG A 151 -27.64 -1.32 -2.12
CA ARG A 151 -27.74 -1.41 -3.58
C ARG A 151 -26.36 -1.71 -4.19
N LEU A 152 -26.37 -2.49 -5.24
CA LEU A 152 -25.16 -2.83 -6.00
C LEU A 152 -25.11 -1.99 -7.27
N TRP A 153 -24.03 -1.24 -7.41
CA TRP A 153 -23.79 -0.38 -8.56
C TRP A 153 -22.61 -0.89 -9.37
N ALA A 154 -22.65 -0.68 -10.68
CA ALA A 154 -21.53 -0.89 -11.56
C ALA A 154 -21.29 0.34 -12.43
N THR A 155 -20.03 0.72 -12.63
CA THR A 155 -19.60 1.68 -13.63
C THR A 155 -18.91 0.96 -14.78
N TYR A 156 -18.93 1.53 -15.99
CA TYR A 156 -18.19 1.04 -17.15
C TYR A 156 -18.12 2.11 -18.24
N GLY A 157 -17.19 1.97 -19.17
CA GLY A 157 -17.01 2.88 -20.29
C GLY A 157 -15.57 3.29 -20.51
N THR A 158 -15.32 4.08 -21.55
CA THR A 158 -13.99 4.62 -21.88
C THR A 158 -14.03 6.11 -22.18
N TYR A 159 -12.84 6.70 -22.39
CA TYR A 159 -12.70 8.10 -22.80
C TYR A 159 -13.11 8.37 -24.28
N PHE A 160 -13.44 7.34 -25.06
CA PHE A 160 -14.03 7.47 -26.40
C PHE A 160 -15.53 7.78 -26.38
N GLY A 161 -16.17 7.64 -25.22
CA GLY A 161 -17.56 7.91 -24.98
C GLY A 161 -17.80 8.46 -23.59
N THR A 162 -18.77 7.90 -22.89
CA THR A 162 -19.11 8.28 -21.52
C THR A 162 -18.91 7.13 -20.57
N ILE A 163 -18.60 7.46 -19.31
CA ILE A 163 -18.69 6.52 -18.21
C ILE A 163 -20.14 6.41 -17.78
N ARG A 164 -20.62 5.18 -17.71
CA ARG A 164 -22.00 4.83 -17.39
C ARG A 164 -22.12 4.16 -16.04
N LEU A 165 -23.22 4.45 -15.37
CA LEU A 165 -23.63 3.85 -14.10
C LEU A 165 -24.89 3.03 -14.32
N ILE A 166 -24.88 1.79 -13.83
CA ILE A 166 -26.05 0.90 -13.80
C ILE A 166 -26.23 0.29 -12.42
N GLU A 167 -27.45 -0.14 -12.12
CA GLU A 167 -27.76 -0.87 -10.91
C GLU A 167 -27.90 -2.37 -11.20
N LEU A 168 -27.26 -3.18 -10.34
CA LEU A 168 -27.32 -4.63 -10.38
C LEU A 168 -28.11 -5.16 -9.18
N ASP A 169 -28.68 -6.35 -9.33
CA ASP A 169 -29.26 -7.10 -8.24
C ASP A 169 -28.14 -7.72 -7.38
N PRO A 170 -28.01 -7.36 -6.10
CA PRO A 170 -26.94 -7.86 -5.25
C PRO A 170 -27.02 -9.38 -4.99
N ALA A 171 -28.17 -10.02 -5.18
CA ALA A 171 -28.33 -11.46 -5.02
C ALA A 171 -27.82 -12.25 -6.23
N THR A 172 -28.03 -11.74 -7.44
CA THR A 172 -27.77 -12.45 -8.69
C THR A 172 -26.60 -11.87 -9.49
N GLY A 173 -26.26 -10.60 -9.31
CA GLY A 173 -25.28 -9.88 -10.13
C GLY A 173 -25.84 -9.48 -11.50
N ALA A 174 -27.11 -9.74 -11.78
CA ALA A 174 -27.77 -9.33 -13.01
C ALA A 174 -28.19 -7.86 -12.97
N ARG A 175 -28.38 -7.23 -14.13
CA ARG A 175 -28.91 -5.88 -14.20
C ARG A 175 -30.32 -5.80 -13.59
N MET A 176 -30.58 -4.80 -12.79
CA MET A 176 -31.92 -4.55 -12.24
C MET A 176 -32.94 -4.25 -13.34
N ALA A 177 -34.10 -4.90 -13.27
CA ALA A 177 -35.17 -4.70 -14.24
C ALA A 177 -35.63 -3.24 -14.29
N GLY A 178 -35.69 -2.67 -15.50
CA GLY A 178 -36.09 -1.27 -15.73
C GLY A 178 -35.00 -0.23 -15.35
N ASN A 179 -33.84 -0.63 -14.89
CA ASN A 179 -32.72 0.28 -14.64
C ASN A 179 -32.22 0.86 -15.96
N ARG A 180 -32.15 2.20 -16.04
CA ARG A 180 -31.57 2.92 -17.18
C ARG A 180 -30.14 3.29 -16.88
N GLU A 181 -29.31 3.29 -17.89
CA GLU A 181 -27.94 3.78 -17.84
C GLU A 181 -27.92 5.29 -17.56
N GLN A 182 -26.94 5.73 -16.80
CA GLN A 182 -26.72 7.14 -16.51
C GLN A 182 -25.28 7.48 -16.84
N ASP A 183 -25.10 8.51 -17.65
CA ASP A 183 -23.78 9.05 -17.96
C ASP A 183 -23.31 9.91 -16.80
N ILE A 184 -22.09 9.63 -16.27
CA ILE A 184 -21.59 10.24 -15.04
C ILE A 184 -20.22 10.92 -15.17
N ALA A 185 -19.45 10.60 -16.21
CA ALA A 185 -18.16 11.23 -16.49
C ALA A 185 -17.76 11.08 -17.95
N ILE A 186 -16.77 11.86 -18.37
CA ILE A 186 -16.10 11.76 -19.69
C ILE A 186 -14.58 11.85 -19.49
N ASP A 187 -13.83 11.61 -20.57
CA ASP A 187 -12.38 11.82 -20.64
C ASP A 187 -11.60 11.00 -19.60
N CYS A 188 -12.12 9.85 -19.26
CA CYS A 188 -11.48 8.86 -18.42
C CYS A 188 -12.00 7.45 -18.73
N GLU A 189 -11.32 6.44 -18.18
CA GLU A 189 -11.69 5.03 -18.25
C GLU A 189 -11.35 4.33 -16.93
N ALA A 190 -11.58 3.00 -16.83
CA ALA A 190 -11.25 2.20 -15.65
C ALA A 190 -11.69 2.89 -14.34
N THR A 191 -12.96 3.29 -14.32
CA THR A 191 -13.50 4.02 -13.18
C THR A 191 -13.85 3.08 -12.04
N ASP A 192 -13.65 3.55 -10.80
CA ASP A 192 -14.08 2.87 -9.59
C ASP A 192 -14.86 3.84 -8.69
N LEU A 193 -15.89 3.31 -8.03
CA LEU A 193 -16.72 4.02 -7.08
C LEU A 193 -16.41 3.58 -5.65
N ILE A 194 -16.12 4.55 -4.79
CA ILE A 194 -16.01 4.30 -3.36
C ILE A 194 -16.93 5.23 -2.57
N TRP A 195 -17.48 4.73 -1.45
CA TRP A 195 -18.22 5.53 -0.50
C TRP A 195 -17.39 5.78 0.76
N ARG A 196 -17.37 7.02 1.25
CA ARG A 196 -16.74 7.39 2.52
C ARG A 196 -17.34 8.66 3.10
N ASP A 197 -17.68 8.64 4.37
CA ASP A 197 -18.10 9.82 5.16
C ASP A 197 -19.23 10.64 4.50
N GLY A 198 -20.21 9.92 3.91
CA GLY A 198 -21.37 10.52 3.26
C GLY A 198 -21.09 11.08 1.86
N TRP A 199 -19.98 10.71 1.23
CA TRP A 199 -19.65 11.05 -0.14
C TRP A 199 -19.38 9.80 -0.98
N TYR A 200 -19.83 9.84 -2.22
CA TYR A 200 -19.39 8.95 -3.29
C TYR A 200 -18.23 9.61 -4.02
N TYR A 201 -17.17 8.86 -4.24
CA TYR A 201 -16.00 9.28 -5.00
C TYR A 201 -15.93 8.44 -6.26
N LEU A 202 -15.89 9.09 -7.42
CA LEU A 202 -15.63 8.45 -8.70
C LEU A 202 -14.16 8.69 -9.03
N LEU A 203 -13.38 7.62 -9.02
CA LEU A 203 -12.00 7.62 -9.49
C LEU A 203 -11.98 7.19 -10.94
N GLY A 204 -11.17 7.81 -11.77
CA GLY A 204 -11.05 7.47 -13.19
C GLY A 204 -9.60 7.59 -13.65
N THR A 205 -9.22 6.74 -14.58
CA THR A 205 -7.91 6.78 -15.24
C THR A 205 -7.99 7.70 -16.44
N HIS A 206 -7.13 8.70 -16.47
CA HIS A 206 -7.02 9.69 -17.52
C HIS A 206 -5.66 9.59 -18.21
N GLY A 207 -5.58 9.94 -19.50
CA GLY A 207 -4.36 9.90 -20.28
C GLY A 207 -4.32 8.75 -21.29
N THR A 208 -3.11 8.30 -21.70
CA THR A 208 -2.95 7.32 -22.77
C THR A 208 -2.64 5.93 -22.25
N CYS A 209 -3.49 4.95 -22.59
CA CYS A 209 -3.29 3.51 -22.37
C CYS A 209 -2.22 2.95 -23.31
N CYS A 210 -1.63 1.83 -22.87
CA CYS A 210 -0.95 0.85 -23.75
C CYS A 210 0.26 1.43 -24.51
N ASP A 211 0.86 2.49 -24.00
CA ASP A 211 2.02 3.19 -24.59
C ASP A 211 3.32 2.98 -23.77
N GLY A 212 3.28 2.03 -22.83
CA GLY A 212 4.42 1.63 -22.02
C GLY A 212 5.09 2.82 -21.35
N VAL A 213 6.37 3.05 -21.67
CA VAL A 213 7.17 4.13 -21.05
C VAL A 213 6.71 5.54 -21.43
N ASN A 214 5.92 5.69 -22.48
CA ASN A 214 5.37 6.97 -22.94
C ASN A 214 3.94 7.21 -22.40
N SER A 215 3.35 6.25 -21.70
CA SER A 215 2.01 6.40 -21.12
C SER A 215 1.92 7.62 -20.23
N THR A 216 0.87 8.39 -20.43
CA THR A 216 0.53 9.56 -19.63
C THR A 216 -0.56 9.27 -18.59
N TYR A 217 -0.88 7.99 -18.38
CA TYR A 217 -1.87 7.57 -17.40
C TYR A 217 -1.65 8.23 -16.04
N ASN A 218 -2.74 8.63 -15.46
CA ASN A 218 -2.85 9.17 -14.11
C ASN A 218 -4.26 8.89 -13.60
N ILE A 219 -4.47 8.92 -12.29
CA ILE A 219 -5.78 8.71 -11.68
C ILE A 219 -6.29 10.03 -11.12
N VAL A 220 -7.51 10.39 -11.50
CA VAL A 220 -8.23 11.58 -11.04
C VAL A 220 -9.49 11.19 -10.26
N VAL A 221 -10.05 12.11 -9.49
CA VAL A 221 -11.25 11.88 -8.67
C VAL A 221 -12.18 13.07 -8.64
N GLY A 222 -13.48 12.82 -8.74
CA GLY A 222 -14.55 13.71 -8.35
C GLY A 222 -15.40 13.11 -7.23
N ARG A 223 -16.18 13.92 -6.54
CA ARG A 223 -17.08 13.41 -5.48
C ARG A 223 -18.48 14.01 -5.57
N SER A 224 -19.46 13.25 -5.08
CA SER A 224 -20.86 13.63 -5.05
C SER A 224 -21.55 13.19 -3.75
N ARG A 225 -22.67 13.81 -3.38
CA ARG A 225 -23.58 13.31 -2.33
C ARG A 225 -24.55 12.25 -2.84
N SER A 226 -24.67 12.11 -4.15
CA SER A 226 -25.49 11.09 -4.81
C SER A 226 -24.60 10.16 -5.64
N VAL A 227 -24.90 8.87 -5.63
CA VAL A 227 -24.21 7.89 -6.49
C VAL A 227 -24.38 8.19 -7.97
N THR A 228 -25.43 8.92 -8.33
CA THR A 228 -25.71 9.32 -9.72
C THR A 228 -25.02 10.64 -10.12
N GLY A 229 -24.16 11.20 -9.26
CA GLY A 229 -23.49 12.48 -9.53
C GLY A 229 -24.35 13.71 -9.23
N PRO A 230 -23.93 14.92 -9.71
CA PRO A 230 -22.69 15.17 -10.43
C PRO A 230 -21.44 14.96 -9.57
N TYR A 231 -20.36 14.47 -10.17
CA TYR A 231 -19.09 14.26 -9.50
C TYR A 231 -18.18 15.47 -9.70
N LEU A 232 -18.07 16.29 -8.67
CA LEU A 232 -17.29 17.53 -8.72
C LEU A 232 -15.90 17.34 -8.15
N ASP A 233 -14.91 17.95 -8.77
CA ASP A 233 -13.55 18.05 -8.21
C ASP A 233 -13.46 19.12 -7.11
N ASN A 234 -12.25 19.36 -6.60
CA ASN A 234 -12.02 20.30 -5.49
C ASN A 234 -12.17 21.78 -5.86
N VAL A 235 -12.34 22.12 -7.15
CA VAL A 235 -12.64 23.47 -7.61
C VAL A 235 -14.07 23.61 -8.14
N GLY A 236 -14.87 22.53 -8.02
CA GLY A 236 -16.28 22.52 -8.41
C GLY A 236 -16.53 22.20 -9.88
N ARG A 237 -15.54 21.70 -10.63
CA ARG A 237 -15.72 21.27 -12.01
C ARG A 237 -16.20 19.84 -12.06
N ASP A 238 -17.26 19.60 -12.83
CA ASP A 238 -17.86 18.27 -13.02
C ASP A 238 -16.98 17.36 -13.89
N MET A 239 -16.82 16.09 -13.49
CA MET A 239 -16.14 15.07 -14.30
C MET A 239 -16.84 14.83 -15.64
N PHE A 240 -18.14 15.12 -15.75
CA PHE A 240 -18.85 15.11 -17.03
C PHE A 240 -18.47 16.30 -17.95
N HIS A 241 -17.66 17.22 -17.44
CA HIS A 241 -17.09 18.36 -18.18
C HIS A 241 -15.55 18.39 -18.09
N GLY A 242 -14.92 17.21 -17.92
CA GLY A 242 -13.47 17.06 -17.85
C GLY A 242 -12.87 17.60 -16.55
N GLY A 243 -13.65 17.63 -15.45
CA GLY A 243 -13.13 17.85 -14.09
C GLY A 243 -12.39 16.62 -13.58
N GLY A 244 -11.73 16.78 -12.45
CA GLY A 244 -11.05 15.70 -11.76
C GLY A 244 -9.81 16.20 -11.01
N ARG A 245 -9.72 15.84 -9.72
CA ARG A 245 -8.55 16.12 -8.90
C ARG A 245 -7.56 14.96 -8.99
N MET A 246 -6.28 15.24 -9.19
CA MET A 246 -5.21 14.26 -9.23
C MET A 246 -5.09 13.48 -7.92
N VAL A 247 -5.08 12.14 -8.01
CA VAL A 247 -4.82 11.19 -6.91
C VAL A 247 -3.39 10.65 -7.01
N VAL A 248 -2.99 10.22 -8.21
CA VAL A 248 -1.65 9.72 -8.50
C VAL A 248 -1.28 9.98 -9.96
N ALA A 249 -0.01 10.28 -10.18
CA ALA A 249 0.61 10.40 -11.50
C ALA A 249 1.94 9.66 -11.52
N ALA A 250 2.56 9.61 -12.70
CA ALA A 250 3.90 9.08 -12.89
C ALA A 250 4.91 9.72 -11.93
N GLY A 251 5.89 8.95 -11.50
CA GLY A 251 6.96 9.46 -10.65
C GLY A 251 8.00 8.43 -10.29
N GLY A 252 9.25 8.89 -10.11
CA GLY A 252 10.37 8.02 -9.80
C GLY A 252 10.72 7.11 -10.99
N ARG A 253 10.64 5.79 -10.77
CA ARG A 253 11.03 4.78 -11.76
C ARG A 253 9.83 4.01 -12.33
N VAL A 254 8.62 4.57 -12.19
CA VAL A 254 7.38 4.01 -12.75
C VAL A 254 6.58 5.10 -13.46
N CYS A 255 5.88 4.76 -14.52
CA CYS A 255 5.01 5.68 -15.23
C CYS A 255 3.65 5.04 -15.55
N GLY A 256 2.69 5.89 -15.90
CA GLY A 256 1.37 5.47 -16.31
C GLY A 256 0.57 4.71 -15.26
N PRO A 257 0.37 5.25 -14.03
CA PRO A 257 -0.52 4.61 -13.06
C PRO A 257 -1.97 4.68 -13.52
N GLY A 258 -2.61 3.52 -13.65
CA GLY A 258 -4.01 3.41 -14.08
C GLY A 258 -4.72 2.25 -13.41
N HIS A 259 -6.04 2.19 -13.60
CA HIS A 259 -6.91 1.13 -13.09
C HIS A 259 -6.89 1.03 -11.56
N PHE A 260 -7.59 1.94 -10.91
CA PHE A 260 -7.66 2.03 -9.44
C PHE A 260 -8.43 0.86 -8.83
N GLY A 261 -7.93 0.32 -7.73
CA GLY A 261 -8.66 -0.55 -6.82
C GLY A 261 -8.42 -0.11 -5.37
N ARG A 262 -9.38 -0.38 -4.48
CA ARG A 262 -9.27 -0.06 -3.05
C ARG A 262 -9.38 -1.31 -2.20
N THR A 263 -8.40 -1.55 -1.36
CA THR A 263 -8.44 -2.60 -0.35
C THR A 263 -8.39 -1.97 1.04
N VAL A 264 -9.44 -2.18 1.84
CA VAL A 264 -9.46 -1.81 3.25
C VAL A 264 -8.87 -2.98 4.03
N VAL A 265 -7.68 -2.77 4.58
CA VAL A 265 -6.97 -3.80 5.36
C VAL A 265 -7.51 -3.86 6.77
N ASP A 266 -7.74 -2.69 7.36
CA ASP A 266 -8.17 -2.51 8.75
C ASP A 266 -8.72 -1.10 8.93
N GLU A 267 -9.33 -0.82 10.07
CA GLU A 267 -9.72 0.54 10.41
C GLU A 267 -8.47 1.45 10.39
N GLY A 268 -8.56 2.53 9.59
CA GLY A 268 -7.47 3.47 9.41
C GLY A 268 -6.33 3.00 8.47
N VAL A 269 -6.36 1.79 7.91
CA VAL A 269 -5.38 1.32 6.93
C VAL A 269 -6.07 0.96 5.63
N GLU A 270 -5.81 1.75 4.62
CA GLU A 270 -6.30 1.54 3.26
C GLU A 270 -5.13 1.49 2.27
N VAL A 271 -5.21 0.55 1.33
CA VAL A 271 -4.22 0.38 0.27
C VAL A 271 -4.94 0.53 -1.07
N MET A 272 -4.42 1.39 -1.92
CA MET A 272 -4.83 1.41 -3.32
C MET A 272 -3.96 0.48 -4.15
N SER A 273 -4.57 -0.21 -5.10
CA SER A 273 -3.91 -0.90 -6.19
C SER A 273 -4.08 -0.13 -7.49
N CYS A 274 -3.13 -0.32 -8.39
CA CYS A 274 -3.19 0.11 -9.78
C CYS A 274 -2.23 -0.77 -10.58
N HIS A 275 -2.19 -0.67 -11.89
CA HIS A 275 -0.97 -1.01 -12.60
C HIS A 275 -0.17 0.24 -12.90
N TYR A 276 1.13 0.06 -13.08
CA TYR A 276 1.95 1.03 -13.81
C TYR A 276 2.13 0.49 -15.22
N GLU A 277 1.93 1.31 -16.23
CA GLU A 277 2.18 0.93 -17.62
C GLU A 277 3.62 0.48 -17.85
N ALA A 278 4.58 1.10 -17.16
CA ALA A 278 5.96 0.68 -17.19
C ALA A 278 6.69 0.87 -15.86
N ASP A 279 7.48 -0.14 -15.49
CA ASP A 279 8.47 -0.09 -14.42
C ASP A 279 9.88 -0.15 -15.03
N PHE A 280 10.67 0.91 -14.90
CA PHE A 280 12.01 1.01 -15.44
C PHE A 280 13.02 0.04 -14.79
N ASP A 281 12.77 -0.39 -13.57
CA ASP A 281 13.57 -1.41 -12.88
C ASP A 281 13.25 -2.83 -13.36
N ARG A 282 12.18 -2.99 -14.14
CA ARG A 282 11.69 -4.25 -14.69
C ARG A 282 11.60 -4.25 -16.22
N GLY A 283 12.49 -3.48 -16.86
CA GLY A 283 12.58 -3.42 -18.32
C GLY A 283 11.39 -2.77 -19.01
N GLY A 284 10.71 -1.86 -18.35
CA GLY A 284 9.56 -1.15 -18.89
C GLY A 284 8.28 -2.01 -18.99
N ARG A 285 8.18 -3.11 -18.22
CA ARG A 285 6.98 -3.96 -18.19
C ARG A 285 5.92 -3.37 -17.28
N SER A 286 4.66 -3.65 -17.60
CA SER A 286 3.52 -3.33 -16.75
C SER A 286 3.56 -4.18 -15.46
N VAL A 287 3.32 -3.53 -14.31
CA VAL A 287 3.42 -4.15 -12.99
C VAL A 287 2.32 -3.70 -12.06
N LEU A 288 1.95 -4.56 -11.10
CA LEU A 288 1.10 -4.20 -9.99
C LEU A 288 1.76 -3.14 -9.11
N GLY A 289 1.08 -2.03 -8.90
CA GLY A 289 1.42 -0.99 -7.94
C GLY A 289 0.53 -1.07 -6.71
N LEU A 290 1.13 -1.02 -5.52
CA LEU A 290 0.43 -0.93 -4.24
C LEU A 290 0.93 0.28 -3.48
N ARG A 291 0.01 1.12 -2.99
CA ARG A 291 0.34 2.35 -2.27
C ARG A 291 -0.66 2.58 -1.12
N PRO A 292 -0.23 3.19 -0.01
CA PRO A 292 -1.18 3.67 0.98
C PRO A 292 -2.19 4.63 0.34
N LEU A 293 -3.47 4.49 0.68
CA LEU A 293 -4.50 5.45 0.33
C LEU A 293 -4.77 6.35 1.52
N LEU A 294 -4.33 7.59 1.42
CA LEU A 294 -4.45 8.61 2.46
C LEU A 294 -5.64 9.51 2.19
N TRP A 295 -6.11 10.20 3.21
CA TRP A 295 -7.20 11.16 3.10
C TRP A 295 -6.77 12.53 3.62
N ARG A 296 -6.84 13.54 2.77
CA ARG A 296 -6.45 14.91 3.09
C ARG A 296 -7.59 15.87 2.77
N ASN A 297 -8.13 16.54 3.78
CA ASN A 297 -9.27 17.46 3.63
C ASN A 297 -10.47 16.81 2.93
N GLY A 298 -10.74 15.53 3.22
CA GLY A 298 -11.83 14.76 2.62
C GLY A 298 -11.60 14.37 1.15
N TRP A 299 -10.32 14.24 0.71
CA TRP A 299 -9.96 13.78 -0.62
C TRP A 299 -8.93 12.66 -0.55
N PRO A 300 -9.06 11.62 -1.40
CA PRO A 300 -8.07 10.56 -1.48
C PRO A 300 -6.77 11.07 -2.11
N VAL A 301 -5.66 10.58 -1.59
CA VAL A 301 -4.30 10.86 -2.08
C VAL A 301 -3.48 9.60 -1.99
N ALA A 302 -2.78 9.25 -3.04
CA ALA A 302 -1.86 8.12 -3.01
C ALA A 302 -0.62 8.46 -2.16
N GLY A 303 -0.44 7.78 -1.04
CA GLY A 303 0.77 7.80 -0.23
C GLY A 303 1.97 7.18 -0.97
N ARG A 304 3.10 7.12 -0.33
CA ARG A 304 4.28 6.39 -0.84
C ARG A 304 4.54 5.19 0.06
N PRO A 305 4.87 4.02 -0.51
CA PRO A 305 5.29 2.90 0.33
C PRO A 305 6.46 3.33 1.22
N PHE A 306 6.37 2.98 2.50
CA PHE A 306 7.43 3.28 3.46
C PHE A 306 8.72 2.54 3.08
N ARG A 307 9.86 3.22 3.11
CA ARG A 307 11.15 2.70 2.61
C ARG A 307 12.20 2.46 3.67
N GLY A 308 11.88 2.79 4.93
CA GLY A 308 12.89 2.85 5.97
C GLY A 308 13.71 4.14 5.92
N GLY A 309 14.66 4.25 6.82
CA GLY A 309 15.48 5.46 6.99
C GLY A 309 15.86 5.69 8.45
N SER A 310 16.31 6.87 8.77
CA SER A 310 16.64 7.27 10.16
C SER A 310 15.64 8.30 10.66
N PHE A 311 14.98 8.00 11.78
CA PHE A 311 13.84 8.75 12.29
C PHE A 311 13.91 8.99 13.80
N ALA A 312 13.28 10.07 14.24
CA ALA A 312 12.70 10.11 15.58
C ALA A 312 11.30 9.47 15.49
N VAL A 313 10.98 8.56 16.41
CA VAL A 313 9.68 7.89 16.51
C VAL A 313 8.87 8.60 17.58
N ILE A 314 7.92 9.43 17.16
CA ILE A 314 7.21 10.39 18.03
C ILE A 314 5.76 9.93 18.20
N SER A 315 5.31 9.76 19.45
CA SER A 315 3.92 9.44 19.79
C SER A 315 2.98 10.58 19.38
N GLU A 316 1.90 10.28 18.68
CA GLU A 316 0.86 11.27 18.35
C GLU A 316 0.17 11.81 19.60
N ARG A 317 0.08 11.01 20.65
CA ARG A 317 -0.63 11.38 21.87
C ARG A 317 -0.13 12.68 22.53
N ARG A 318 1.21 12.86 22.68
CA ARG A 318 1.79 14.04 23.34
C ARG A 318 3.10 14.52 22.71
N GLY A 319 3.47 14.01 21.58
CA GLY A 319 4.72 14.35 20.91
C GLY A 319 5.97 13.83 21.63
N TYR A 320 5.86 12.83 22.52
CA TYR A 320 7.00 12.20 23.15
C TYR A 320 7.71 11.23 22.22
N SER A 321 9.04 11.26 22.26
CA SER A 321 9.91 10.37 21.49
C SER A 321 10.09 9.03 22.17
N LEU A 322 10.04 7.95 21.39
CA LEU A 322 10.50 6.63 21.81
C LEU A 322 12.02 6.67 22.02
N GLU A 323 12.50 6.21 23.18
CA GLU A 323 13.92 6.23 23.52
C GLU A 323 14.36 5.04 24.36
N LEU A 324 15.66 4.78 24.40
CA LEU A 324 16.23 3.85 25.39
C LEU A 324 16.11 4.42 26.81
N ALA A 325 15.79 3.56 27.78
CA ALA A 325 15.81 3.90 29.20
C ALA A 325 17.25 3.90 29.73
N VAL A 326 18.06 4.84 29.25
CA VAL A 326 19.45 5.05 29.68
C VAL A 326 19.61 6.41 30.29
N ASP A 327 20.59 6.56 31.17
CA ASP A 327 20.94 7.86 31.74
C ASP A 327 21.55 8.77 30.66
N PHE A 328 21.11 9.99 30.66
CA PHE A 328 21.68 11.00 29.78
C PHE A 328 23.06 11.44 30.29
N VAL A 329 24.10 11.09 29.54
CA VAL A 329 25.45 11.59 29.78
C VAL A 329 25.68 12.81 28.91
N ARG A 330 25.78 14.00 29.53
CA ARG A 330 26.16 15.21 28.79
C ARG A 330 27.54 15.06 28.20
N MET A 331 27.67 15.30 26.92
CA MET A 331 28.95 15.33 26.25
C MET A 331 29.81 16.49 26.81
N LYS A 332 31.13 16.31 26.74
CA LYS A 332 32.07 17.32 27.28
C LYS A 332 31.79 18.71 26.69
N GLN A 333 31.58 18.82 25.41
CA GLN A 333 31.25 20.08 24.72
C GLN A 333 29.96 20.72 25.25
N GLU A 334 28.92 19.95 25.54
CA GLU A 334 27.67 20.49 26.10
C GLU A 334 27.83 21.00 27.50
N ARG A 335 28.69 20.35 28.32
CA ARG A 335 29.03 20.82 29.68
C ARG A 335 29.80 22.14 29.66
N GLU A 336 30.69 22.30 28.70
CA GLU A 336 31.48 23.53 28.51
C GLU A 336 30.65 24.68 27.92
N ALA A 337 29.68 24.34 27.01
CA ALA A 337 28.77 25.30 26.37
C ALA A 337 27.60 25.74 27.27
N PHE A 338 27.28 25.02 28.34
CA PHE A 338 26.13 25.29 29.20
C PHE A 338 26.10 26.73 29.75
N TRP A 339 27.26 27.35 29.94
CA TRP A 339 27.40 28.74 30.44
C TRP A 339 27.64 29.76 29.31
N ARG A 340 27.75 29.34 28.06
CA ARG A 340 28.04 30.18 26.90
C ARG A 340 27.08 29.83 25.75
N ILE A 341 25.78 29.92 25.98
CA ILE A 341 24.80 29.70 24.91
C ILE A 341 24.87 30.91 23.97
N ASP A 342 25.64 30.78 22.93
CA ASP A 342 25.54 31.66 21.77
C ASP A 342 24.48 31.09 20.81
N THR A 343 23.28 31.64 20.92
CA THR A 343 22.15 31.23 20.09
C THR A 343 22.31 31.63 18.60
N THR A 344 23.38 32.39 18.29
CA THR A 344 23.69 32.80 16.91
C THR A 344 24.53 31.78 16.15
N VAL A 345 25.08 30.78 16.83
CA VAL A 345 25.92 29.74 16.24
C VAL A 345 25.13 28.44 16.11
N ALA A 346 25.01 27.89 14.91
CA ALA A 346 24.42 26.60 14.73
C ALA A 346 25.15 25.52 15.55
N PRO A 347 24.44 24.58 16.21
CA PRO A 347 25.06 23.49 16.95
C PRO A 347 26.01 22.71 16.02
N LYS A 348 27.23 22.46 16.49
CA LYS A 348 28.16 21.62 15.74
C LYS A 348 27.63 20.18 15.69
N PRO A 349 27.76 19.49 14.55
CA PRO A 349 27.46 18.07 14.48
C PRO A 349 28.26 17.30 15.53
N ILE A 350 27.63 16.30 16.14
CA ILE A 350 28.30 15.38 17.05
C ILE A 350 29.35 14.61 16.27
N GLU A 351 30.61 14.67 16.67
CA GLU A 351 31.65 13.86 16.02
C GLU A 351 31.41 12.36 16.29
N ALA A 352 31.71 11.50 15.31
CA ALA A 352 31.46 10.06 15.42
C ALA A 352 32.13 9.43 16.67
N GLN A 353 33.33 9.89 17.06
CA GLN A 353 34.00 9.40 18.26
C GLN A 353 33.23 9.77 19.54
N GLN A 354 32.66 10.98 19.65
CA GLN A 354 31.86 11.39 20.79
C GLN A 354 30.56 10.60 20.89
N LEU A 355 29.96 10.27 19.77
CA LEU A 355 28.80 9.39 19.72
C LEU A 355 29.15 8.00 20.26
N GLN A 356 30.30 7.44 19.83
CA GLN A 356 30.75 6.13 20.30
C GLN A 356 31.05 6.13 21.80
N ASP A 357 31.67 7.19 22.31
CA ASP A 357 31.95 7.34 23.74
C ASP A 357 30.68 7.32 24.60
N VAL A 358 29.56 7.87 24.08
CA VAL A 358 28.25 7.81 24.75
C VAL A 358 27.67 6.39 24.67
N ILE A 359 27.67 5.76 23.48
CA ILE A 359 27.16 4.41 23.25
C ILE A 359 27.90 3.39 24.15
N ASP A 360 29.20 3.57 24.32
CA ASP A 360 30.04 2.69 25.17
C ASP A 360 29.68 2.72 26.64
N THR A 361 28.97 3.76 27.10
CA THR A 361 28.45 3.85 28.47
C THR A 361 27.17 3.01 28.68
N TRP A 362 26.50 2.61 27.64
CA TRP A 362 25.23 1.91 27.77
C TRP A 362 25.40 0.46 28.24
N PRO A 363 24.40 -0.12 28.94
CA PRO A 363 24.39 -1.52 29.29
C PRO A 363 24.61 -2.43 28.05
N LYS A 364 25.38 -3.51 28.24
CA LYS A 364 25.71 -4.45 27.15
C LYS A 364 24.60 -5.45 26.88
N GLY A 365 23.71 -5.71 27.85
CA GLY A 365 22.53 -6.57 27.71
C GLY A 365 21.33 -5.84 27.10
N ASP A 366 20.15 -6.39 27.32
CA ASP A 366 18.89 -5.80 26.91
C ASP A 366 18.63 -4.49 27.65
N ILE A 367 18.04 -3.53 26.94
CA ILE A 367 17.70 -2.22 27.51
C ILE A 367 16.21 -1.99 27.28
N ALA A 368 15.50 -1.62 28.36
CA ALA A 368 14.11 -1.22 28.30
C ALA A 368 13.93 0.11 27.57
N LEU A 369 12.70 0.38 27.18
CA LEU A 369 12.32 1.64 26.53
C LEU A 369 11.48 2.51 27.44
N ARG A 370 11.47 3.79 27.11
CA ARG A 370 10.55 4.79 27.65
C ARG A 370 10.19 5.80 26.56
N THR A 371 9.27 6.68 26.84
CA THR A 371 9.01 7.88 26.03
C THR A 371 9.42 9.13 26.79
N GLY A 372 9.90 10.14 26.11
CA GLY A 372 10.34 11.40 26.70
C GLY A 372 10.41 12.52 25.66
N ASP A 373 10.76 13.72 26.13
CA ASP A 373 10.94 14.87 25.24
C ASP A 373 12.03 14.58 24.21
N TYR A 374 11.75 14.89 22.95
CA TYR A 374 12.77 14.76 21.90
C TYR A 374 13.82 15.85 22.04
N MET A 375 15.04 15.45 22.35
CA MET A 375 16.18 16.33 22.61
C MET A 375 17.34 16.11 21.62
N PHE A 376 17.07 15.50 20.46
CA PHE A 376 18.07 15.21 19.43
C PHE A 376 19.24 14.36 19.96
N ARG A 377 18.95 13.37 20.84
CA ARG A 377 19.97 12.55 21.48
C ARG A 377 20.13 11.20 20.80
N PRO A 378 21.34 10.59 20.84
CA PRO A 378 21.61 9.32 20.19
C PRO A 378 20.65 8.20 20.56
N HIS A 379 20.21 8.13 21.83
CA HIS A 379 19.27 7.11 22.31
C HIS A 379 17.81 7.32 21.89
N GLN A 380 17.52 8.38 21.13
CA GLN A 380 16.19 8.75 20.60
C GLN A 380 16.09 8.60 19.08
N ARG A 381 17.18 8.19 18.41
CA ARG A 381 17.22 8.06 16.95
C ARG A 381 17.18 6.60 16.56
N TRP A 382 16.33 6.30 15.59
CA TRP A 382 16.05 4.94 15.13
C TRP A 382 16.31 4.79 13.65
N THR A 383 17.10 3.79 13.28
CA THR A 383 17.26 3.37 11.90
C THR A 383 16.30 2.22 11.62
N ILE A 384 15.40 2.44 10.68
CA ILE A 384 14.41 1.46 10.22
C ILE A 384 14.90 0.88 8.91
N THR A 385 15.18 -0.43 8.92
CA THR A 385 15.80 -1.13 7.78
C THR A 385 14.83 -2.15 7.20
N PRO A 386 14.51 -2.10 5.88
CA PRO A 386 13.67 -3.11 5.23
C PRO A 386 14.35 -4.49 5.24
N ARG A 387 13.53 -5.55 5.44
CA ARG A 387 13.97 -6.96 5.49
C ARG A 387 13.17 -7.81 4.50
N PRO A 388 13.30 -7.56 3.19
CA PRO A 388 12.51 -8.25 2.16
C PRO A 388 12.69 -9.77 2.18
N GLU A 389 13.83 -10.25 2.63
CA GLU A 389 14.15 -11.67 2.80
C GLU A 389 13.36 -12.35 3.94
N ARG A 390 12.68 -11.55 4.77
CA ARG A 390 11.88 -12.04 5.91
C ARG A 390 10.37 -12.05 5.61
N GLY A 391 9.98 -11.83 4.34
CA GLY A 391 8.60 -11.75 3.88
C GLY A 391 8.00 -10.35 4.04
N GLY A 392 6.69 -10.27 3.90
CA GLY A 392 6.00 -9.00 3.90
C GLY A 392 4.53 -9.08 4.33
N TYR A 393 3.83 -8.02 4.03
CA TYR A 393 2.40 -7.83 4.21
C TYR A 393 1.86 -6.99 3.03
N LEU A 394 0.56 -6.82 2.93
CA LEU A 394 -0.02 -6.12 1.78
C LEU A 394 0.62 -4.74 1.59
N GLY A 395 1.37 -4.60 0.50
CA GLY A 395 2.01 -3.36 0.06
C GLY A 395 3.46 -3.17 0.50
N ASN A 396 4.03 -3.97 1.44
CA ASN A 396 5.42 -3.77 1.89
C ASN A 396 6.06 -5.03 2.52
N CYS A 397 7.39 -4.98 2.74
CA CYS A 397 8.14 -5.98 3.50
C CYS A 397 8.16 -5.66 5.00
N TYR A 398 8.62 -6.62 5.81
CA TYR A 398 8.93 -6.37 7.22
C TYR A 398 10.20 -5.53 7.39
N PHE A 399 10.31 -4.87 8.55
CA PHE A 399 11.41 -3.99 8.90
C PHE A 399 12.04 -4.42 10.24
N SER A 400 13.34 -4.19 10.40
CA SER A 400 13.98 -4.12 11.71
C SER A 400 14.14 -2.66 12.12
N ILE A 401 14.05 -2.39 13.43
CA ILE A 401 14.16 -1.04 14.01
C ILE A 401 15.32 -1.09 14.98
N ALA A 402 16.37 -0.32 14.75
CA ALA A 402 17.56 -0.29 15.60
C ALA A 402 17.91 1.14 15.99
N ILE A 403 18.58 1.33 17.12
CA ILE A 403 19.15 2.65 17.48
C ILE A 403 20.19 3.03 16.45
N SER A 404 20.06 4.24 15.90
CA SER A 404 20.95 4.73 14.85
C SER A 404 22.41 4.71 15.29
N GLY A 405 23.27 4.20 14.40
CA GLY A 405 24.71 4.05 14.67
C GLY A 405 25.06 2.83 15.54
N THR A 406 24.11 1.94 15.81
CA THR A 406 24.33 0.69 16.57
C THR A 406 23.60 -0.48 15.93
N ASP A 407 23.91 -1.70 16.36
CA ASP A 407 23.15 -2.91 16.01
C ASP A 407 21.97 -3.18 16.98
N ARG A 408 21.80 -2.34 18.01
CA ARG A 408 20.81 -2.53 19.07
C ARG A 408 19.40 -2.43 18.51
N THR A 409 18.69 -3.56 18.51
CA THR A 409 17.44 -3.77 17.76
C THR A 409 16.25 -3.91 18.69
N LEU A 410 15.18 -3.20 18.37
CA LEU A 410 13.86 -3.26 19.02
C LEU A 410 13.25 -4.66 18.88
N ALA A 411 12.75 -5.20 19.98
CA ALA A 411 12.10 -6.51 20.04
C ALA A 411 10.85 -6.48 20.92
N ALA A 412 9.84 -7.29 20.54
CA ALA A 412 8.69 -7.59 21.38
C ALA A 412 9.04 -8.66 22.39
N THR A 413 8.45 -8.63 23.58
CA THR A 413 8.63 -9.61 24.65
C THR A 413 7.34 -10.40 24.90
N ALA A 414 7.45 -11.53 25.61
CA ALA A 414 6.34 -12.45 25.85
C ALA A 414 5.22 -11.85 26.73
N ASP A 415 5.55 -10.87 27.54
CA ASP A 415 4.66 -10.15 28.45
C ASP A 415 4.07 -8.88 27.85
N LEU A 416 4.10 -8.75 26.49
CA LEU A 416 3.60 -7.63 25.74
C LEU A 416 4.37 -6.31 25.99
N GLU A 417 5.59 -6.41 26.44
CA GLU A 417 6.48 -5.27 26.61
C GLU A 417 7.48 -5.14 25.45
N LEU A 418 8.31 -4.15 25.53
CA LEU A 418 9.33 -3.82 24.56
C LEU A 418 10.70 -3.81 25.17
N THR A 419 11.68 -4.31 24.44
CA THR A 419 13.09 -4.23 24.81
C THR A 419 13.94 -3.92 23.59
N THR A 420 15.21 -3.56 23.81
CA THR A 420 16.20 -3.59 22.73
C THR A 420 17.27 -4.61 23.05
N GLN A 421 17.49 -5.49 22.11
CA GLN A 421 18.54 -6.53 22.18
C GLN A 421 19.85 -5.99 21.60
N PRO A 422 21.02 -6.51 21.99
CA PRO A 422 22.32 -6.03 21.53
C PRO A 422 22.53 -6.02 20.00
N GLY A 423 21.81 -6.88 19.27
CA GLY A 423 21.91 -6.95 17.82
C GLY A 423 20.72 -7.61 17.15
N TYR A 424 20.65 -7.46 15.84
CA TYR A 424 19.66 -8.14 14.99
C TYR A 424 20.05 -9.60 14.79
N THR A 425 19.21 -10.51 15.25
CA THR A 425 19.41 -11.98 15.14
C THR A 425 18.60 -12.63 14.02
N GLY A 426 17.64 -11.89 13.47
CA GLY A 426 16.66 -12.42 12.51
C GLY A 426 15.45 -13.09 13.19
N ASP A 427 15.29 -12.96 14.50
CA ASP A 427 14.09 -13.41 15.20
C ASP A 427 12.85 -12.60 14.73
N ASP A 428 11.71 -13.28 14.62
CA ASP A 428 10.47 -12.63 14.16
C ASP A 428 9.93 -11.60 15.18
N ALA A 429 10.34 -11.68 16.45
CA ALA A 429 10.05 -10.67 17.47
C ALA A 429 10.81 -9.34 17.25
N GLN A 430 11.86 -9.34 16.42
CA GLN A 430 12.61 -8.13 16.01
C GLN A 430 12.14 -7.55 14.68
N LEU A 431 11.06 -8.10 14.10
CA LEU A 431 10.50 -7.68 12.82
C LEU A 431 9.19 -6.95 13.02
N TRP A 432 9.02 -5.87 12.25
CA TRP A 432 7.93 -4.93 12.42
C TRP A 432 7.23 -4.67 11.10
N ARG A 433 5.90 -4.63 11.13
CA ARG A 433 5.02 -4.12 10.10
C ARG A 433 4.79 -2.63 10.39
N ILE A 434 5.10 -1.77 9.41
CA ILE A 434 4.96 -0.31 9.53
C ILE A 434 4.02 0.15 8.43
N GLU A 435 2.88 0.70 8.81
CA GLU A 435 1.83 1.11 7.89
C GLU A 435 1.46 2.56 8.11
N GLU A 436 1.43 3.31 7.02
CA GLU A 436 0.90 4.67 7.03
C GLU A 436 -0.63 4.60 7.08
N LEU A 437 -1.21 5.25 8.08
CA LEU A 437 -2.64 5.33 8.29
C LEU A 437 -3.26 6.37 7.37
N THR A 438 -4.57 6.29 7.17
CA THR A 438 -5.31 7.21 6.30
C THR A 438 -5.18 8.68 6.69
N ASP A 439 -4.84 8.99 7.95
CA ASP A 439 -4.56 10.35 8.44
C ASP A 439 -3.09 10.77 8.26
N GLY A 440 -2.19 9.84 7.89
CA GLY A 440 -0.76 10.05 7.65
C GLY A 440 0.12 9.84 8.86
N THR A 441 -0.43 9.38 9.98
CA THR A 441 0.35 8.81 11.07
C THR A 441 0.70 7.35 10.73
N TYR A 442 1.46 6.69 11.60
CA TYR A 442 1.89 5.32 11.40
C TYR A 442 1.42 4.43 12.55
N ARG A 443 1.01 3.20 12.23
CA ARG A 443 0.98 2.11 13.19
C ARG A 443 2.22 1.23 13.00
N ILE A 444 2.78 0.74 14.11
CA ILE A 444 3.97 -0.10 14.16
C ILE A 444 3.59 -1.38 14.89
N MET A 445 3.60 -2.53 14.21
CA MET A 445 3.11 -3.81 14.73
C MET A 445 4.22 -4.85 14.69
N PRO A 446 4.42 -5.65 15.76
CA PRO A 446 5.36 -6.77 15.73
C PRO A 446 4.88 -7.86 14.75
N LYS A 447 5.82 -8.48 14.05
CA LYS A 447 5.53 -9.68 13.23
C LYS A 447 5.12 -10.86 14.11
N ALA A 448 5.78 -11.02 15.25
CA ALA A 448 5.47 -12.05 16.24
C ALA A 448 5.71 -11.55 17.66
N ILE A 449 4.95 -12.11 18.60
CA ILE A 449 5.13 -11.91 20.02
C ILE A 449 5.53 -13.26 20.62
N PRO A 450 6.69 -13.38 21.30
CA PRO A 450 7.18 -14.65 21.84
C PRO A 450 6.14 -15.32 22.74
N GLY A 451 5.98 -16.64 22.58
CA GLY A 451 5.05 -17.43 23.39
C GLY A 451 3.56 -17.25 23.09
N GLN A 452 3.21 -16.36 22.17
CA GLN A 452 1.82 -16.21 21.72
C GLN A 452 1.63 -16.90 20.35
N PRO A 453 0.61 -17.76 20.17
CA PRO A 453 0.20 -18.18 18.84
C PRO A 453 -0.20 -16.93 18.06
N ALA A 454 -0.16 -16.98 16.72
CA ALA A 454 -0.56 -15.87 15.86
C ALA A 454 -1.86 -15.25 16.40
N PRO A 455 -1.81 -14.04 16.98
CA PRO A 455 -2.91 -13.54 17.79
C PRO A 455 -4.08 -13.13 16.90
N ASN A 456 -5.31 -13.48 17.31
CA ASN A 456 -6.52 -12.90 16.74
C ASN A 456 -6.60 -11.38 17.00
N THR A 457 -5.90 -10.91 18.04
CA THR A 457 -5.81 -9.50 18.40
C THR A 457 -4.58 -8.90 17.74
N ARG A 458 -4.77 -7.80 17.02
CA ARG A 458 -3.67 -7.05 16.41
C ARG A 458 -3.06 -6.12 17.45
N TYR A 459 -1.85 -6.45 17.92
CA TYR A 459 -1.08 -5.60 18.82
C TYR A 459 -0.21 -4.62 18.05
N CYS A 460 -0.08 -3.40 18.58
CA CYS A 460 0.80 -2.38 18.03
C CYS A 460 1.64 -1.73 19.13
N LEU A 461 2.69 -1.02 18.72
CA LEU A 461 3.40 -0.09 19.58
C LEU A 461 2.41 0.95 20.10
N TYR A 462 2.31 1.06 21.40
CA TYR A 462 1.31 1.85 22.12
C TYR A 462 1.97 2.74 23.18
N SER A 463 1.57 3.99 23.25
CA SER A 463 2.05 4.95 24.25
C SER A 463 1.14 4.93 25.46
N ALA A 464 1.45 4.08 26.45
CA ALA A 464 0.70 3.99 27.71
C ALA A 464 1.14 5.07 28.70
N GLY A 465 0.30 6.09 28.90
CA GLY A 465 0.70 7.22 29.75
C GLY A 465 1.79 8.10 29.12
N ASP A 466 2.59 8.73 29.94
CA ASP A 466 3.56 9.74 29.47
C ASP A 466 4.98 9.19 29.32
N SER A 467 5.27 7.99 29.79
CA SER A 467 6.63 7.45 29.81
C SER A 467 6.77 5.98 29.46
N THR A 468 5.67 5.26 29.21
CA THR A 468 5.71 3.80 29.04
C THR A 468 5.23 3.39 27.68
N PRO A 469 6.13 3.04 26.74
CA PRO A 469 5.75 2.35 25.52
C PRO A 469 5.52 0.86 25.81
N THR A 470 4.47 0.26 25.24
CA THR A 470 4.10 -1.14 25.42
C THR A 470 3.48 -1.69 24.13
N LEU A 471 3.08 -2.96 24.11
CA LEU A 471 2.23 -3.52 23.08
C LEU A 471 0.79 -3.60 23.58
N ALA A 472 -0.13 -2.99 22.85
CA ALA A 472 -1.56 -3.02 23.16
C ALA A 472 -2.38 -3.30 21.88
N PRO A 473 -3.65 -3.73 22.02
CA PRO A 473 -4.54 -3.86 20.89
C PRO A 473 -4.63 -2.55 20.09
N TYR A 474 -4.53 -2.67 18.77
CA TYR A 474 -4.63 -1.53 17.87
C TYR A 474 -6.02 -0.89 17.94
N ASP A 475 -6.05 0.43 18.07
CA ASP A 475 -7.25 1.25 18.04
C ASP A 475 -6.96 2.53 17.24
N PHE A 476 -7.55 2.62 16.06
CA PHE A 476 -7.37 3.80 15.18
C PHE A 476 -7.94 5.08 15.78
N SER A 477 -8.96 4.98 16.63
CA SER A 477 -9.55 6.15 17.30
C SER A 477 -8.68 6.73 18.41
N SER A 478 -7.63 5.98 18.83
CA SER A 478 -6.73 6.36 19.91
C SER A 478 -5.38 6.85 19.40
N ASP A 479 -5.01 8.07 19.75
CA ASP A 479 -3.68 8.63 19.48
C ASP A 479 -2.55 7.84 20.16
N ASN A 480 -2.87 7.02 21.16
CA ASN A 480 -1.91 6.14 21.81
C ASN A 480 -1.36 5.04 20.87
N SER A 481 -2.12 4.67 19.83
CA SER A 481 -1.74 3.67 18.82
C SER A 481 -1.00 4.27 17.61
N LYS A 482 -0.81 5.58 17.59
CA LYS A 482 -0.33 6.33 16.43
C LYS A 482 1.03 6.96 16.68
N TRP A 483 1.85 6.94 15.64
CA TRP A 483 3.21 7.44 15.69
C TRP A 483 3.54 8.29 14.47
N ASN A 484 4.38 9.29 14.67
CA ASN A 484 4.99 10.07 13.60
C ASN A 484 6.44 9.64 13.41
N LEU A 485 6.86 9.50 12.17
CA LEU A 485 8.25 9.22 11.80
C LEU A 485 8.85 10.50 11.22
N SER A 486 9.65 11.19 12.04
CA SER A 486 10.27 12.47 11.66
C SER A 486 11.68 12.24 11.16
N GLU A 487 11.93 12.54 9.88
CA GLU A 487 13.27 12.68 9.32
C GLU A 487 13.89 14.02 9.81
N GLU A 488 15.19 14.05 10.05
CA GLU A 488 15.92 15.31 10.31
C GLU A 488 16.36 15.97 9.02
#